data_ff11cff897a53ed3aa293b9061a91e83
#
_entry.id   ff11cff897a53ed3aa293b9061a91e83
#
_cell.length_a   1.000
_cell.length_b   1.000
_cell.length_c   1.000
_cell.angle_alpha   90.00
_cell.angle_beta   90.00
_cell.angle_gamma   90.00
#
_symmetry.space_group_name_H-M   'P 1'
#
loop_
_entity.id
_entity.type
_entity.pdbx_description
1 polymer ?
#
loop_
_entity_poly.entity_id
_entity_poly.type
_entity_poly.pdbx_seq_one_letter_code
_entity_poly.pdbx_strand_id
1 'polypeptide(L)'
;SWKDRNALIVHSDKGIETHRSAIGESLITPNRNIYIRNNMPTMSDSQIGDRSNWKVSIKGVKNPKTFSLAQLKKLGHTTMATILQCSGNGRGFFAHKVRGSQWKTGAAACVLWTGVPMKLVVDACGGIDSDAVFMTSAGVDHEPTGLDPKKAKVERSVPKKVYKDAMLAWEMNGVPLPNAHGGPLRMVT
;
A
#
# COMPACT_ATOMS: atom_id res chain seq x y z
N SER A 1 -9.02 6.34 -18.64
CA SER A 1 -8.51 6.34 -17.25
C SER A 1 -9.66 6.04 -16.30
N TRP A 2 -9.47 5.14 -15.36
CA TRP A 2 -10.44 4.82 -14.31
C TRP A 2 -10.48 5.90 -13.20
N LYS A 3 -9.56 6.87 -13.24
CA LYS A 3 -9.49 8.03 -12.35
C LYS A 3 -10.33 9.19 -12.88
N ASP A 4 -11.03 9.87 -11.98
CA ASP A 4 -11.80 11.08 -12.29
C ASP A 4 -10.85 12.27 -12.38
N ARG A 5 -10.63 12.76 -13.60
CA ARG A 5 -9.72 13.90 -13.85
C ARG A 5 -10.19 15.20 -13.22
N ASN A 6 -11.50 15.37 -13.04
CA ASN A 6 -12.07 16.58 -12.44
C ASN A 6 -11.89 16.61 -10.92
N ALA A 7 -11.74 15.43 -10.31
CA ALA A 7 -11.52 15.27 -8.88
C ALA A 7 -10.04 15.29 -8.49
N LEU A 8 -9.10 15.45 -9.45
CA LEU A 8 -7.68 15.21 -9.21
C LEU A 8 -6.80 16.36 -9.73
N ILE A 9 -5.72 16.63 -9.00
CA ILE A 9 -4.66 17.57 -9.33
C ILE A 9 -3.39 16.79 -9.65
N VAL A 10 -2.86 16.92 -10.85
CA VAL A 10 -1.65 16.21 -11.29
C VAL A 10 -0.41 17.02 -10.95
N HIS A 11 0.44 16.48 -10.07
CA HIS A 11 1.76 17.05 -9.74
C HIS A 11 2.87 16.41 -10.60
N SER A 12 2.72 15.12 -10.91
CA SER A 12 3.62 14.33 -11.75
C SER A 12 2.90 13.04 -12.20
N ASP A 13 3.55 12.24 -13.05
CA ASP A 13 3.09 10.90 -13.44
C ASP A 13 2.88 9.93 -12.27
N LYS A 14 3.57 10.15 -11.14
CA LYS A 14 3.56 9.31 -9.92
C LYS A 14 2.95 10.02 -8.71
N GLY A 15 2.54 11.27 -8.87
CA GLY A 15 2.01 12.11 -7.79
C GLY A 15 0.75 12.84 -8.23
N ILE A 16 -0.41 12.32 -7.85
CA ILE A 16 -1.73 12.86 -8.20
C ILE A 16 -2.51 13.07 -6.91
N GLU A 17 -2.93 14.31 -6.65
CA GLU A 17 -3.63 14.73 -5.43
C GLU A 17 -5.15 14.73 -5.65
N THR A 18 -5.92 14.34 -4.65
CA THR A 18 -7.37 14.51 -4.66
C THR A 18 -7.73 15.99 -4.46
N HIS A 19 -8.60 16.52 -5.28
CA HIS A 19 -9.12 17.88 -5.07
C HIS A 19 -9.90 17.93 -3.75
N ARG A 20 -9.73 19.00 -2.97
CA ARG A 20 -10.33 19.12 -1.64
C ARG A 20 -11.86 18.92 -1.65
N SER A 21 -12.55 19.44 -2.66
CA SER A 21 -14.01 19.27 -2.80
C SER A 21 -14.44 17.82 -2.96
N ALA A 22 -13.59 16.96 -3.56
CA ALA A 22 -13.89 15.55 -3.81
C ALA A 22 -13.57 14.62 -2.63
N ILE A 23 -12.84 15.08 -1.61
CA ILE A 23 -12.56 14.28 -0.40
C ILE A 23 -13.80 14.10 0.45
N GLY A 24 -14.64 15.12 0.56
CA GLY A 24 -15.81 15.17 1.44
C GLY A 24 -17.11 14.63 0.84
N GLU A 25 -17.08 14.08 -0.38
CA GLU A 25 -18.29 13.61 -1.06
C GLU A 25 -18.92 12.37 -0.39
N SER A 26 -18.12 11.56 0.28
CA SER A 26 -18.60 10.38 1.03
C SER A 26 -17.62 9.98 2.13
N LEU A 27 -18.12 9.20 3.12
CA LEU A 27 -17.29 8.68 4.22
C LEU A 27 -16.14 7.82 3.69
N ILE A 28 -16.39 6.96 2.72
CA ILE A 28 -15.36 6.16 2.04
C ILE A 28 -15.04 6.86 0.72
N THR A 29 -13.78 7.25 0.53
CA THR A 29 -13.34 7.92 -0.68
C THR A 29 -13.44 7.00 -1.89
N PRO A 30 -14.20 7.32 -2.94
CA PRO A 30 -14.31 6.48 -4.13
C PRO A 30 -12.94 6.23 -4.78
N ASN A 31 -12.69 5.01 -5.26
CA ASN A 31 -11.40 4.63 -5.86
C ASN A 31 -10.95 5.58 -6.98
N ARG A 32 -11.89 6.10 -7.77
CA ARG A 32 -11.60 7.07 -8.83
C ARG A 32 -11.04 8.40 -8.31
N ASN A 33 -11.34 8.76 -7.06
CA ASN A 33 -10.95 10.03 -6.44
C ASN A 33 -9.72 9.90 -5.53
N ILE A 34 -9.30 8.68 -5.14
CA ILE A 34 -8.16 8.48 -4.23
C ILE A 34 -6.87 8.95 -4.90
N TYR A 35 -6.08 9.74 -4.17
CA TYR A 35 -4.78 10.23 -4.59
C TYR A 35 -3.81 9.09 -4.94
N ILE A 36 -2.83 9.37 -5.80
CA ILE A 36 -1.74 8.43 -6.14
C ILE A 36 -0.41 9.04 -5.67
N ARG A 37 0.38 8.24 -4.97
CA ARG A 37 1.75 8.59 -4.61
C ARG A 37 2.64 7.36 -4.71
N ASN A 38 3.38 7.25 -5.79
CA ASN A 38 4.29 6.15 -6.06
C ASN A 38 5.74 6.65 -6.14
N ASN A 39 6.69 5.85 -5.66
CA ASN A 39 8.12 6.09 -5.87
C ASN A 39 8.56 5.45 -7.19
N MET A 40 8.05 4.25 -7.46
CA MET A 40 8.40 3.42 -8.61
C MET A 40 7.28 3.47 -9.65
N PRO A 41 7.54 3.13 -10.90
CA PRO A 41 6.50 2.95 -11.91
C PRO A 41 5.47 1.92 -11.43
N THR A 42 4.19 2.16 -11.76
CA THR A 42 3.13 1.19 -11.47
C THR A 42 3.34 -0.06 -12.33
N MET A 43 3.30 -1.24 -11.71
CA MET A 43 3.37 -2.50 -12.42
C MET A 43 2.15 -2.68 -13.34
N SER A 44 2.38 -3.16 -14.56
CA SER A 44 1.31 -3.52 -15.50
C SER A 44 0.69 -4.87 -15.13
N ASP A 45 -0.51 -5.15 -15.65
CA ASP A 45 -1.16 -6.45 -15.45
C ASP A 45 -0.33 -7.60 -16.06
N SER A 46 0.40 -7.35 -17.16
CA SER A 46 1.31 -8.34 -17.75
C SER A 46 2.51 -8.67 -16.86
N GLN A 47 3.03 -7.70 -16.10
CA GLN A 47 4.10 -7.93 -15.13
C GLN A 47 3.60 -8.67 -13.88
N ILE A 48 2.37 -8.42 -13.46
CA ILE A 48 1.74 -9.09 -12.32
C ILE A 48 1.33 -10.52 -12.69
N GLY A 49 0.83 -10.74 -13.90
CA GLY A 49 0.28 -12.00 -14.35
C GLY A 49 -0.96 -12.43 -13.57
N ASP A 50 -1.09 -13.73 -13.32
CA ASP A 50 -2.18 -14.26 -12.49
C ASP A 50 -1.99 -13.84 -11.03
N ARG A 51 -2.86 -12.95 -10.56
CA ARG A 51 -2.83 -12.41 -9.19
C ARG A 51 -2.94 -13.50 -8.12
N SER A 52 -3.61 -14.62 -8.39
CA SER A 52 -3.76 -15.73 -7.44
C SER A 52 -2.42 -16.41 -7.12
N ASN A 53 -1.50 -16.37 -8.08
CA ASN A 53 -0.15 -16.92 -7.99
C ASN A 53 0.89 -15.93 -7.43
N TRP A 54 0.51 -14.67 -7.18
CA TRP A 54 1.39 -13.68 -6.57
C TRP A 54 1.94 -14.17 -5.23
N LYS A 55 3.25 -14.10 -5.05
CA LYS A 55 3.94 -14.67 -3.90
C LYS A 55 4.43 -13.60 -2.94
N VAL A 56 4.33 -13.87 -1.65
CA VAL A 56 4.96 -13.11 -0.57
C VAL A 56 5.75 -14.04 0.33
N SER A 57 6.98 -13.67 0.66
CA SER A 57 7.85 -14.42 1.57
C SER A 57 7.78 -13.81 2.96
N ILE A 58 7.47 -14.64 3.95
CA ILE A 58 7.41 -14.27 5.37
C ILE A 58 8.68 -14.83 6.04
N LYS A 59 9.46 -13.94 6.63
CA LYS A 59 10.73 -14.24 7.32
C LYS A 59 10.69 -13.63 8.73
N GLY A 60 11.65 -13.97 9.59
CA GLY A 60 11.67 -13.51 10.98
C GLY A 60 10.54 -14.12 11.82
N VAL A 61 10.15 -15.34 11.48
CA VAL A 61 9.15 -16.18 12.12
C VAL A 61 9.72 -17.57 12.33
N LYS A 62 9.18 -18.34 13.28
CA LYS A 62 9.69 -19.67 13.61
C LYS A 62 9.80 -20.63 12.41
N ASN A 63 8.82 -20.58 11.51
CA ASN A 63 8.80 -21.39 10.30
C ASN A 63 8.63 -20.49 9.07
N PRO A 64 9.71 -19.93 8.50
CA PRO A 64 9.64 -19.06 7.32
C PRO A 64 8.93 -19.75 6.16
N LYS A 65 8.00 -19.02 5.52
CA LYS A 65 7.17 -19.54 4.43
C LYS A 65 6.99 -18.52 3.32
N THR A 66 6.76 -19.03 2.12
CA THR A 66 6.27 -18.25 0.99
C THR A 66 4.83 -18.65 0.71
N PHE A 67 3.92 -17.70 0.70
CA PHE A 67 2.50 -17.90 0.38
C PHE A 67 2.18 -17.32 -0.99
N SER A 68 1.34 -18.01 -1.75
CA SER A 68 0.63 -17.37 -2.86
C SER A 68 -0.56 -16.57 -2.31
N LEU A 69 -1.08 -15.63 -3.10
CA LEU A 69 -2.30 -14.90 -2.73
C LEU A 69 -3.48 -15.86 -2.52
N ALA A 70 -3.59 -16.92 -3.33
CA ALA A 70 -4.61 -17.94 -3.14
C ALA A 70 -4.46 -18.68 -1.79
N GLN A 71 -3.24 -18.93 -1.33
CA GLN A 71 -3.00 -19.53 0.00
C GLN A 71 -3.31 -18.56 1.13
N LEU A 72 -2.94 -17.28 1.00
CA LEU A 72 -3.29 -16.25 1.99
C LEU A 72 -4.81 -16.13 2.18
N LYS A 73 -5.58 -16.14 1.09
CA LYS A 73 -7.04 -16.09 1.15
C LYS A 73 -7.67 -17.24 1.94
N LYS A 74 -7.01 -18.41 1.98
CA LYS A 74 -7.48 -19.58 2.76
C LYS A 74 -7.22 -19.43 4.27
N LEU A 75 -6.34 -18.55 4.71
CA LEU A 75 -6.10 -18.30 6.13
C LEU A 75 -7.23 -17.51 6.80
N GLY A 76 -8.09 -16.90 6.02
CA GLY A 76 -9.17 -16.03 6.48
C GLY A 76 -9.00 -14.60 5.97
N HIS A 77 -10.00 -13.76 6.21
CA HIS A 77 -9.96 -12.36 5.83
C HIS A 77 -10.80 -11.51 6.77
N THR A 78 -10.53 -10.22 6.75
CA THR A 78 -11.34 -9.19 7.37
C THR A 78 -11.38 -7.94 6.49
N THR A 79 -12.36 -7.08 6.75
CA THR A 79 -12.43 -5.75 6.13
C THR A 79 -12.32 -4.70 7.22
N MET A 80 -11.46 -3.71 7.01
CA MET A 80 -11.26 -2.59 7.93
C MET A 80 -11.21 -1.25 7.19
N ALA A 81 -11.77 -0.22 7.82
CA ALA A 81 -11.65 1.15 7.34
C ALA A 81 -10.42 1.81 7.96
N THR A 82 -9.59 2.45 7.14
CA THR A 82 -8.47 3.26 7.65
C THR A 82 -8.31 4.54 6.85
N ILE A 83 -7.61 5.50 7.45
CA ILE A 83 -7.15 6.69 6.73
C ILE A 83 -5.83 6.35 6.02
N LEU A 84 -5.85 6.44 4.70
CA LEU A 84 -4.64 6.37 3.88
C LEU A 84 -4.14 7.79 3.65
N GLN A 85 -3.01 8.13 4.25
CA GLN A 85 -2.43 9.47 4.14
C GLN A 85 -0.95 9.43 3.77
N CYS A 86 -0.54 10.30 2.84
CA CYS A 86 0.87 10.55 2.59
C CYS A 86 1.46 11.39 3.71
N SER A 87 2.63 11.00 4.25
CA SER A 87 3.35 11.79 5.27
C SER A 87 3.71 13.22 4.83
N GLY A 88 3.72 13.46 3.52
CA GLY A 88 3.94 14.80 2.95
C GLY A 88 2.67 15.62 2.75
N ASN A 89 1.50 15.14 3.14
CA ASN A 89 0.25 15.89 3.03
C ASN A 89 0.37 17.21 3.80
N GLY A 90 0.01 18.35 3.15
CA GLY A 90 0.21 19.68 3.71
C GLY A 90 1.55 20.35 3.40
N ARG A 91 2.48 19.66 2.71
CA ARG A 91 3.81 20.22 2.39
C ARG A 91 3.75 21.53 1.61
N GLY A 92 2.78 21.67 0.72
CA GLY A 92 2.59 22.88 -0.08
C GLY A 92 2.19 24.14 0.71
N PHE A 93 1.93 24.02 2.02
CA PHE A 93 1.60 25.15 2.90
C PHE A 93 2.82 25.72 3.63
N PHE A 94 3.99 25.08 3.55
CA PHE A 94 5.19 25.67 4.13
C PHE A 94 5.60 26.93 3.39
N ALA A 95 6.02 27.97 4.14
CA ALA A 95 6.46 29.25 3.60
C ALA A 95 7.68 29.12 2.66
N HIS A 96 8.55 28.13 2.92
CA HIS A 96 9.67 27.76 2.04
C HIS A 96 9.34 26.46 1.30
N LYS A 97 9.74 26.41 0.04
CA LYS A 97 9.49 25.25 -0.81
C LYS A 97 10.43 24.11 -0.43
N VAL A 98 9.94 23.12 0.35
CA VAL A 98 10.67 21.90 0.66
C VAL A 98 10.61 20.91 -0.50
N ARG A 99 11.63 20.06 -0.60
CA ARG A 99 11.74 19.06 -1.67
C ARG A 99 10.59 18.03 -1.63
N GLY A 100 10.10 17.64 -2.79
CA GLY A 100 9.04 16.63 -2.98
C GLY A 100 7.74 17.24 -3.52
N SER A 101 6.71 16.40 -3.71
CA SER A 101 5.41 16.85 -4.20
C SER A 101 4.79 17.87 -3.25
N GLN A 102 4.30 18.97 -3.81
CA GLN A 102 3.74 20.08 -3.04
C GLN A 102 2.25 19.83 -2.74
N TRP A 103 1.97 18.73 -2.05
CA TRP A 103 0.63 18.36 -1.60
C TRP A 103 -0.02 19.50 -0.80
N LYS A 104 -1.27 19.79 -1.10
CA LYS A 104 -2.12 20.60 -0.22
C LYS A 104 -2.77 19.66 0.81
N THR A 105 -4.07 19.44 0.72
CA THR A 105 -4.83 18.59 1.66
C THR A 105 -5.24 17.23 1.08
N GLY A 106 -5.01 17.03 -0.21
CA GLY A 106 -5.64 15.94 -0.97
C GLY A 106 -4.86 14.64 -1.02
N ALA A 107 -3.71 14.53 -0.34
CA ALA A 107 -3.00 13.26 -0.21
C ALA A 107 -3.52 12.48 1.01
N ALA A 108 -4.84 12.39 1.15
CA ALA A 108 -5.56 11.65 2.18
C ALA A 108 -6.83 11.02 1.60
N ALA A 109 -7.23 9.87 2.13
CA ALA A 109 -8.45 9.16 1.74
C ALA A 109 -8.90 8.24 2.89
N CYS A 110 -10.20 8.02 3.03
CA CYS A 110 -10.74 6.94 3.85
C CYS A 110 -11.01 5.73 2.96
N VAL A 111 -10.46 4.57 3.32
CA VAL A 111 -10.42 3.38 2.46
C VAL A 111 -10.86 2.15 3.23
N LEU A 112 -11.69 1.31 2.61
CA LEU A 112 -11.96 -0.04 3.08
C LEU A 112 -10.94 -1.00 2.48
N TRP A 113 -10.15 -1.65 3.34
CA TRP A 113 -9.22 -2.68 2.94
C TRP A 113 -9.77 -4.05 3.28
N THR A 114 -9.73 -4.97 2.32
CA THR A 114 -10.02 -6.38 2.58
C THR A 114 -8.77 -7.21 2.36
N GLY A 115 -8.44 -8.02 3.37
CA GLY A 115 -7.20 -8.81 3.36
C GLY A 115 -7.10 -9.77 4.54
N VAL A 116 -5.98 -10.47 4.62
CA VAL A 116 -5.68 -11.36 5.74
C VAL A 116 -5.00 -10.58 6.88
N PRO A 117 -5.48 -10.67 8.14
CA PRO A 117 -4.77 -10.13 9.28
C PRO A 117 -3.36 -10.73 9.39
N MET A 118 -2.35 -9.90 9.61
CA MET A 118 -0.96 -10.36 9.78
C MET A 118 -0.82 -11.35 10.93
N LYS A 119 -1.67 -11.23 11.95
CA LYS A 119 -1.70 -12.22 13.05
C LYS A 119 -1.92 -13.64 12.54
N LEU A 120 -2.89 -13.87 11.63
CA LEU A 120 -3.16 -15.19 11.06
C LEU A 120 -1.99 -15.72 10.21
N VAL A 121 -1.32 -14.81 9.48
CA VAL A 121 -0.13 -15.17 8.68
C VAL A 121 1.02 -15.59 9.59
N VAL A 122 1.25 -14.84 10.66
CA VAL A 122 2.29 -15.12 11.66
C VAL A 122 1.99 -16.43 12.40
N ASP A 123 0.74 -16.66 12.81
CA ASP A 123 0.31 -17.90 13.49
C ASP A 123 0.53 -19.12 12.57
N ALA A 124 0.22 -19.01 11.28
CA ALA A 124 0.48 -20.05 10.27
C ALA A 124 1.98 -20.34 10.07
N CYS A 125 2.85 -19.42 10.49
CA CYS A 125 4.30 -19.57 10.52
C CYS A 125 4.85 -20.00 11.89
N GLY A 126 3.99 -20.35 12.86
CA GLY A 126 4.40 -20.79 14.20
C GLY A 126 4.77 -19.67 15.17
N GLY A 127 4.51 -18.42 14.82
CA GLY A 127 4.80 -17.22 15.62
C GLY A 127 6.03 -16.46 15.17
N ILE A 128 6.23 -15.27 15.73
CA ILE A 128 7.38 -14.38 15.45
C ILE A 128 8.61 -14.88 16.20
N ASP A 129 9.78 -14.70 15.62
CA ASP A 129 11.06 -14.92 16.32
C ASP A 129 11.18 -13.98 17.53
N SER A 130 11.73 -14.52 18.64
CA SER A 130 11.90 -13.78 19.89
C SER A 130 12.64 -12.45 19.70
N ASP A 131 13.68 -12.49 18.89
CA ASP A 131 14.62 -11.40 18.67
C ASP A 131 14.13 -10.34 17.66
N ALA A 132 13.00 -10.60 17.00
CA ALA A 132 12.41 -9.61 16.10
C ALA A 132 11.99 -8.35 16.86
N VAL A 133 12.44 -7.18 16.38
CA VAL A 133 12.13 -5.87 16.96
C VAL A 133 11.14 -5.12 16.08
N PHE A 134 11.29 -5.26 14.76
CA PHE A 134 10.47 -4.58 13.76
C PHE A 134 9.79 -5.57 12.83
N MET A 135 8.66 -5.17 12.28
CA MET A 135 8.05 -5.78 11.10
C MET A 135 8.39 -4.89 9.90
N THR A 136 9.06 -5.46 8.89
CA THR A 136 9.46 -4.75 7.69
C THR A 136 8.72 -5.30 6.48
N SER A 137 8.15 -4.43 5.67
CA SER A 137 7.60 -4.79 4.38
C SER A 137 8.45 -4.20 3.26
N ALA A 138 8.80 -5.04 2.29
CA ALA A 138 9.56 -4.66 1.11
C ALA A 138 8.72 -4.92 -0.14
N GLY A 139 8.63 -3.91 -1.01
CA GLY A 139 8.03 -4.05 -2.33
C GLY A 139 8.95 -4.83 -3.28
N VAL A 140 8.34 -5.43 -4.30
CA VAL A 140 9.04 -6.12 -5.39
C VAL A 140 8.91 -5.31 -6.70
N ASP A 141 8.73 -4.00 -6.57
CA ASP A 141 8.65 -3.11 -7.73
C ASP A 141 9.90 -3.25 -8.60
N HIS A 142 9.69 -3.29 -9.91
CA HIS A 142 10.81 -3.28 -10.86
C HIS A 142 11.50 -1.92 -10.85
N GLU A 143 12.78 -1.94 -10.57
CA GLU A 143 13.60 -0.75 -10.57
C GLU A 143 13.84 -0.26 -12.01
N PRO A 144 13.66 1.04 -12.29
CA PRO A 144 14.08 1.61 -13.55
C PRO A 144 15.58 1.36 -13.78
N THR A 145 15.94 1.04 -15.01
CA THR A 145 17.35 0.82 -15.40
C THR A 145 18.20 2.02 -14.99
N GLY A 146 19.32 1.76 -14.31
CA GLY A 146 20.26 2.79 -13.88
C GLY A 146 20.01 3.39 -12.49
N LEU A 147 18.97 2.96 -11.77
CA LEU A 147 18.82 3.30 -10.35
C LEU A 147 19.57 2.28 -9.46
N ASP A 148 20.20 2.80 -8.40
CA ASP A 148 20.77 1.95 -7.36
C ASP A 148 19.65 1.22 -6.61
N PRO A 149 19.59 -0.13 -6.65
CA PRO A 149 18.55 -0.92 -5.99
C PRO A 149 18.38 -0.58 -4.51
N LYS A 150 19.48 -0.29 -3.81
CA LYS A 150 19.46 0.06 -2.38
C LYS A 150 18.75 1.40 -2.10
N LYS A 151 18.75 2.32 -3.08
CA LYS A 151 18.12 3.64 -2.96
C LYS A 151 16.70 3.66 -3.49
N ALA A 152 16.39 2.77 -4.44
CA ALA A 152 15.09 2.73 -5.13
C ALA A 152 14.07 1.87 -4.38
N LYS A 153 14.51 0.82 -3.68
CA LYS A 153 13.64 -0.14 -3.00
C LYS A 153 12.68 0.53 -2.01
N VAL A 154 11.40 0.28 -2.19
CA VAL A 154 10.37 0.73 -1.25
C VAL A 154 10.30 -0.28 -0.09
N GLU A 155 10.90 0.10 1.02
CA GLU A 155 10.94 -0.70 2.24
C GLU A 155 10.53 0.16 3.43
N ARG A 156 9.67 -0.36 4.30
CA ARG A 156 9.20 0.34 5.49
C ARG A 156 9.11 -0.62 6.67
N SER A 157 9.56 -0.10 7.82
CA SER A 157 9.55 -0.83 9.08
C SER A 157 8.64 -0.16 10.10
N VAL A 158 7.94 -0.96 10.87
CA VAL A 158 7.12 -0.53 12.01
C VAL A 158 7.47 -1.39 13.22
N PRO A 159 7.25 -0.91 14.47
CA PRO A 159 7.49 -1.73 15.65
C PRO A 159 6.78 -3.08 15.56
N LYS A 160 7.42 -4.15 16.02
CA LYS A 160 6.90 -5.53 15.93
C LYS A 160 5.43 -5.64 16.37
N LYS A 161 5.04 -4.97 17.46
CA LYS A 161 3.68 -5.04 18.00
C LYS A 161 2.57 -4.70 17.01
N VAL A 162 2.87 -3.91 15.96
CA VAL A 162 1.91 -3.47 14.94
C VAL A 162 1.37 -4.64 14.10
N TYR A 163 2.06 -5.81 14.06
CA TYR A 163 1.55 -6.96 13.31
C TYR A 163 0.15 -7.41 13.75
N LYS A 164 -0.25 -7.11 14.99
CA LYS A 164 -1.56 -7.49 15.54
C LYS A 164 -2.71 -6.75 14.86
N ASP A 165 -2.43 -5.52 14.40
CA ASP A 165 -3.41 -4.62 13.79
C ASP A 165 -3.17 -4.47 12.27
N ALA A 166 -2.09 -5.04 11.75
CA ALA A 166 -1.73 -5.00 10.34
C ALA A 166 -2.44 -6.08 9.50
N MET A 167 -2.54 -5.84 8.20
CA MET A 167 -3.05 -6.83 7.25
C MET A 167 -2.27 -6.83 5.94
N LEU A 168 -2.34 -7.94 5.21
CA LEU A 168 -2.00 -8.03 3.80
C LEU A 168 -3.30 -7.91 2.99
N ALA A 169 -3.54 -6.72 2.44
CA ALA A 169 -4.75 -6.39 1.70
C ALA A 169 -4.62 -6.74 0.22
N TRP A 170 -5.68 -7.27 -0.37
CA TRP A 170 -5.82 -7.59 -1.80
C TRP A 170 -7.02 -6.93 -2.47
N GLU A 171 -7.88 -6.24 -1.69
CA GLU A 171 -8.98 -5.42 -2.19
C GLU A 171 -8.95 -4.04 -1.56
N MET A 172 -9.50 -3.08 -2.28
CA MET A 172 -9.68 -1.70 -1.88
C MET A 172 -11.09 -1.26 -2.27
N ASN A 173 -11.91 -0.89 -1.27
CA ASN A 173 -13.32 -0.51 -1.46
C ASN A 173 -14.13 -1.57 -2.23
N GLY A 174 -13.95 -2.86 -1.90
CA GLY A 174 -14.73 -3.98 -2.45
C GLY A 174 -14.33 -4.41 -3.87
N VAL A 175 -13.24 -3.89 -4.43
CA VAL A 175 -12.71 -4.33 -5.73
C VAL A 175 -11.26 -4.80 -5.60
N PRO A 176 -10.76 -5.65 -6.51
CA PRO A 176 -9.37 -6.05 -6.51
C PRO A 176 -8.43 -4.84 -6.43
N LEU A 177 -7.43 -4.91 -5.55
CA LEU A 177 -6.52 -3.81 -5.27
C LEU A 177 -5.88 -3.30 -6.58
N PRO A 178 -6.13 -2.03 -6.96
CA PRO A 178 -5.56 -1.47 -8.18
C PRO A 178 -4.02 -1.41 -8.12
N ASN A 179 -3.36 -1.65 -9.26
CA ASN A 179 -1.89 -1.65 -9.35
C ASN A 179 -1.29 -0.33 -8.84
N ALA A 180 -1.90 0.81 -9.21
CA ALA A 180 -1.45 2.13 -8.76
C ALA A 180 -1.54 2.35 -7.23
N HIS A 181 -2.23 1.49 -6.52
CA HIS A 181 -2.36 1.51 -5.05
C HIS A 181 -1.64 0.34 -4.37
N GLY A 182 -0.73 -0.35 -5.09
CA GLY A 182 0.09 -1.43 -4.55
C GLY A 182 -0.49 -2.83 -4.80
N GLY A 183 -1.40 -2.99 -5.77
CA GLY A 183 -1.86 -4.32 -6.18
C GLY A 183 -0.75 -5.19 -6.74
N PRO A 184 -0.89 -6.52 -6.63
CA PRO A 184 -2.08 -7.25 -6.16
C PRO A 184 -2.14 -7.48 -4.65
N LEU A 185 -1.09 -7.14 -3.89
CA LEU A 185 -0.99 -7.36 -2.44
C LEU A 185 -0.23 -6.20 -1.78
N ARG A 186 -0.81 -5.63 -0.73
CA ARG A 186 -0.25 -4.49 0.00
C ARG A 186 -0.29 -4.71 1.51
N MET A 187 0.81 -4.37 2.20
CA MET A 187 0.81 -4.23 3.65
C MET A 187 0.07 -2.95 4.04
N VAL A 188 -0.89 -3.09 4.96
CA VAL A 188 -1.61 -1.99 5.63
C VAL A 188 -1.33 -2.11 7.13
N THR A 189 -0.89 -0.98 7.75
CA THR A 189 -0.50 -0.90 9.17
C THR A 189 -1.16 0.31 9.82
#